data_7cbcf36c631f378ae753edb5b631b138
#
_entry.id   7cbcf36c631f378ae753edb5b631b138
#
_cell.length_a   1.000
_cell.length_b   1.000
_cell.length_c   1.000
_cell.angle_alpha   90.00
_cell.angle_beta   90.00
_cell.angle_gamma   90.00
#
_symmetry.space_group_name_H-M   'P 1'
#
loop_
_entity.id
_entity.type
_entity.pdbx_description
1 polymer ?
#
loop_
_entity_poly.entity_id
_entity_poly.type
_entity_poly.pdbx_seq_one_letter_code
_entity_poly.pdbx_strand_id
1 'polypeptide(L)'
;MRRSCLMITRRKRMFTAVTLLVLLVMGTSVCPVKAEGAARQMEALNRGLVAVKTDGGIFVSWRFLGTENASVLFNVYRDGQKLNAAPVKTTNYVDKNGSAGSTYTVRAVVNGTEQPASEKASVWAQPYHSVPLDKPAGGTTPKGEAYTYSANDASVGDVDGDGQYELILKWDPSNSKDNSQDGYTGDALIDAYKLDGTKLWRINLGKNIRAGAHYTQFMVYDLDGDGKAEVAMKTADGTKDGTGKVIGNANADYRNEQGRVLSGPEYLTVFQGSTGKELVTANFEPARGNVSDWGDSYGNRVDRFLAGIAYLDGQRPSLIMTRGYYAKTMLVAYNFRDGKLSKLWTLDSSKSGNEAFAGQGNHNLSIADVDGDGKDEIIFGSMAVDHDGKGMYSTGLGHGDALHTGDLDPGRPGLEVFQVHEDKNAKYGLSFRDAATGKILWGVYAGKDVGRGMAADIDPRYPGQEVWANGSLYSAKGVKIGSGAPSSTNFGIWWDGDLLREQLDSNRIDKWDYQNGVSKNVLTASGAAANNGTKATPTLQADLLGDWREEVMWRAEDSSALRIYTTTIPTEHRLYTLMHDPVYRLGIAWQNVAYNQPPHTSFFLGDGMAEQPKPNMYTP
;
A
#
# COMPACT_ATOMS: atom_id res chain seq x y z
N MET A 1 -55.37 -8.34 99.64
CA MET A 1 -56.53 -7.40 99.73
C MET A 1 -56.47 -6.33 98.70
N ARG A 2 -57.59 -6.13 97.99
CA ARG A 2 -57.92 -5.09 97.02
C ARG A 2 -57.12 -5.09 95.72
N ARG A 3 -57.69 -5.57 94.60
CA ARG A 3 -58.69 -5.09 93.67
C ARG A 3 -58.48 -3.64 93.26
N SER A 4 -58.17 -3.43 92.00
CA SER A 4 -58.96 -2.60 91.05
C SER A 4 -58.20 -2.46 89.79
N CYS A 5 -58.74 -2.96 88.81
CA CYS A 5 -59.57 -2.50 87.71
C CYS A 5 -58.85 -1.82 86.55
N LEU A 6 -58.83 -2.60 85.56
CA LEU A 6 -58.77 -2.38 84.11
C LEU A 6 -59.21 -0.98 83.60
N MET A 7 -58.47 -0.48 82.66
CA MET A 7 -59.05 0.13 81.46
C MET A 7 -58.17 -0.16 80.25
N ILE A 8 -58.85 -0.76 79.29
CA ILE A 8 -58.29 -1.15 77.96
C ILE A 8 -58.43 0.06 77.03
N THR A 9 -57.37 0.55 76.53
CA THR A 9 -57.40 1.41 75.36
C THR A 9 -56.70 0.76 74.19
N ARG A 10 -57.46 0.34 73.20
CA ARG A 10 -57.03 -0.19 71.91
C ARG A 10 -56.31 0.95 71.17
N ARG A 11 -55.02 0.83 71.00
CA ARG A 11 -54.29 1.55 69.90
C ARG A 11 -54.15 0.65 68.71
N LYS A 12 -54.83 1.04 67.60
CA LYS A 12 -54.62 0.48 66.29
C LYS A 12 -53.19 0.79 65.85
N ARG A 13 -52.37 -0.26 65.63
CA ARG A 13 -51.09 -0.14 64.91
C ARG A 13 -51.39 -0.24 63.42
N MET A 14 -51.19 0.87 62.70
CA MET A 14 -51.13 0.86 61.25
C MET A 14 -49.78 0.29 60.83
N PHE A 15 -49.78 -0.86 60.20
CA PHE A 15 -48.60 -1.42 59.47
C PHE A 15 -48.51 -0.69 58.13
N THR A 16 -47.48 0.20 57.98
CA THR A 16 -47.10 0.78 56.70
C THR A 16 -46.18 -0.26 56.02
N ALA A 17 -46.67 -0.95 55.00
CA ALA A 17 -45.85 -1.80 54.14
C ALA A 17 -45.05 -0.85 53.20
N VAL A 18 -43.74 -0.75 53.41
CA VAL A 18 -42.80 -0.14 52.48
C VAL A 18 -42.48 -1.17 51.42
N THR A 19 -43.11 -1.02 50.25
CA THR A 19 -42.76 -1.82 49.04
C THR A 19 -41.47 -1.24 48.45
N LEU A 20 -40.36 -1.94 48.62
CA LEU A 20 -39.09 -1.58 48.01
C LEU A 20 -39.14 -2.00 46.52
N LEU A 21 -39.37 -1.02 45.64
CA LEU A 21 -39.30 -1.19 44.17
C LEU A 21 -37.85 -1.19 43.77
N VAL A 22 -37.26 -2.37 43.59
CA VAL A 22 -35.93 -2.52 43.00
C VAL A 22 -36.07 -2.31 41.48
N LEU A 23 -35.75 -1.12 41.01
CA LEU A 23 -35.57 -0.83 39.59
C LEU A 23 -34.27 -1.54 39.13
N LEU A 24 -34.42 -2.67 38.47
CA LEU A 24 -33.36 -3.32 37.71
C LEU A 24 -33.11 -2.47 36.45
N VAL A 25 -32.18 -1.51 36.52
CA VAL A 25 -31.65 -0.84 35.33
C VAL A 25 -30.82 -1.87 34.58
N MET A 26 -31.42 -2.60 33.62
CA MET A 26 -30.66 -3.28 32.59
C MET A 26 -29.96 -2.19 31.79
N GLY A 27 -28.69 -1.97 32.09
CA GLY A 27 -27.80 -1.23 31.24
C GLY A 27 -27.64 -1.99 29.93
N THR A 28 -28.44 -1.65 28.93
CA THR A 28 -28.11 -1.99 27.55
C THR A 28 -26.81 -1.24 27.26
N SER A 29 -25.69 -1.97 27.26
CA SER A 29 -24.47 -1.50 26.60
C SER A 29 -24.84 -1.29 25.12
N VAL A 30 -25.21 -0.07 24.78
CA VAL A 30 -25.25 0.37 23.40
C VAL A 30 -23.77 0.40 23.00
N CYS A 31 -23.27 -0.66 22.36
CA CYS A 31 -22.05 -0.52 21.57
C CYS A 31 -22.31 0.69 20.66
N PRO A 32 -21.43 1.69 20.64
CA PRO A 32 -21.56 2.74 19.66
C PRO A 32 -21.50 2.05 18.28
N VAL A 33 -22.61 2.09 17.56
CA VAL A 33 -22.60 1.79 16.13
C VAL A 33 -21.64 2.83 15.55
N LYS A 34 -20.44 2.39 15.13
CA LYS A 34 -19.55 3.25 14.36
C LYS A 34 -20.41 3.80 13.22
N ALA A 35 -20.49 5.11 13.09
CA ALA A 35 -21.12 5.71 11.93
C ALA A 35 -20.34 5.17 10.72
N GLU A 36 -21.03 4.51 9.80
CA GLU A 36 -20.43 4.09 8.54
C GLU A 36 -19.94 5.38 7.87
N GLY A 37 -18.63 5.49 7.64
CA GLY A 37 -18.03 6.66 7.00
C GLY A 37 -18.66 6.89 5.62
N ALA A 38 -18.44 8.05 5.03
CA ALA A 38 -18.87 8.30 3.66
C ALA A 38 -18.23 7.28 2.69
N ALA A 39 -18.95 6.89 1.64
CA ALA A 39 -18.40 5.99 0.62
C ALA A 39 -17.19 6.63 -0.08
N ARG A 40 -16.10 5.88 -0.22
CA ARG A 40 -14.85 6.35 -0.84
C ARG A 40 -14.88 6.19 -2.35
N GLN A 41 -14.34 7.17 -3.05
CA GLN A 41 -14.10 7.08 -4.49
C GLN A 41 -13.04 6.00 -4.78
N MET A 42 -13.38 5.01 -5.59
CA MET A 42 -12.46 3.96 -6.03
C MET A 42 -12.60 3.73 -7.54
N GLU A 43 -11.62 3.06 -8.14
CA GLU A 43 -11.58 2.80 -9.57
C GLU A 43 -12.69 1.86 -10.04
N ALA A 44 -13.24 2.09 -11.22
CA ALA A 44 -14.27 1.24 -11.86
C ALA A 44 -13.63 0.07 -12.60
N LEU A 45 -13.14 -0.92 -11.86
CA LEU A 45 -12.38 -2.04 -12.43
C LEU A 45 -13.25 -3.01 -13.23
N ASN A 46 -12.69 -3.56 -14.31
CA ASN A 46 -13.23 -4.71 -15.02
C ASN A 46 -12.97 -6.02 -14.26
N ARG A 47 -13.29 -7.19 -14.85
CA ARG A 47 -13.12 -8.49 -14.18
C ARG A 47 -11.66 -8.91 -13.97
N GLY A 48 -10.71 -8.28 -14.65
CA GLY A 48 -9.32 -8.71 -14.61
C GLY A 48 -9.15 -10.18 -14.96
N LEU A 49 -9.96 -10.70 -15.89
CA LEU A 49 -10.05 -12.12 -16.21
C LEU A 49 -8.74 -12.66 -16.74
N VAL A 50 -8.23 -13.71 -16.12
CA VAL A 50 -7.00 -14.41 -16.48
C VAL A 50 -7.31 -15.87 -16.80
N ALA A 51 -6.62 -16.41 -17.81
CA ALA A 51 -6.64 -17.84 -18.16
C ALA A 51 -5.21 -18.32 -18.37
N VAL A 52 -4.78 -19.32 -17.59
CA VAL A 52 -3.39 -19.80 -17.59
C VAL A 52 -3.35 -21.30 -17.83
N LYS A 53 -2.45 -21.74 -18.72
CA LYS A 53 -2.21 -23.17 -18.97
C LYS A 53 -1.52 -23.82 -17.77
N THR A 54 -2.07 -24.95 -17.32
CA THR A 54 -1.50 -25.80 -16.27
C THR A 54 -1.45 -27.25 -16.75
N ASP A 55 -0.81 -28.13 -16.00
CA ASP A 55 -0.81 -29.58 -16.28
C ASP A 55 -2.23 -30.19 -16.12
N GLY A 56 -3.10 -29.56 -15.32
CA GLY A 56 -4.47 -30.00 -15.07
C GLY A 56 -5.54 -29.44 -16.03
N GLY A 57 -5.15 -28.60 -16.99
CA GLY A 57 -6.04 -27.91 -17.91
C GLY A 57 -5.77 -26.40 -17.96
N ILE A 58 -6.83 -25.60 -18.07
CA ILE A 58 -6.73 -24.13 -18.01
C ILE A 58 -7.28 -23.67 -16.68
N PHE A 59 -6.46 -22.99 -15.90
CA PHE A 59 -6.88 -22.27 -14.69
C PHE A 59 -7.42 -20.90 -15.11
N VAL A 60 -8.63 -20.56 -14.68
CA VAL A 60 -9.30 -19.27 -14.97
C VAL A 60 -9.64 -18.59 -13.66
N SER A 61 -9.32 -17.33 -13.51
CA SER A 61 -9.66 -16.53 -12.32
C SER A 61 -10.11 -15.12 -12.67
N TRP A 62 -10.89 -14.48 -11.79
CA TRP A 62 -11.49 -13.18 -12.02
C TRP A 62 -11.82 -12.45 -10.72
N ARG A 63 -11.93 -11.13 -10.77
CA ARG A 63 -12.26 -10.29 -9.61
C ARG A 63 -13.69 -10.48 -9.13
N PHE A 64 -13.87 -10.47 -7.82
CA PHE A 64 -15.10 -10.17 -7.15
C PHE A 64 -15.08 -8.69 -6.76
N LEU A 65 -15.96 -7.88 -7.39
CA LEU A 65 -15.89 -6.43 -7.29
C LEU A 65 -16.59 -5.89 -6.03
N GLY A 66 -16.03 -4.87 -5.38
CA GLY A 66 -16.62 -4.23 -4.20
C GLY A 66 -18.00 -3.62 -4.42
N THR A 67 -18.37 -3.34 -5.68
CA THR A 67 -19.71 -2.89 -6.08
C THR A 67 -20.76 -4.01 -6.03
N GLU A 68 -20.36 -5.29 -5.96
CA GLU A 68 -21.25 -6.44 -6.01
C GLU A 68 -21.75 -6.84 -4.62
N ASN A 69 -22.86 -7.60 -4.61
CA ASN A 69 -23.36 -8.21 -3.39
C ASN A 69 -22.71 -9.58 -3.15
N ALA A 70 -22.56 -9.97 -1.88
CA ALA A 70 -22.00 -11.26 -1.49
C ALA A 70 -22.76 -12.48 -2.08
N SER A 71 -24.00 -12.30 -2.52
CA SER A 71 -24.82 -13.35 -3.14
C SER A 71 -24.56 -13.57 -4.63
N VAL A 72 -23.71 -12.76 -5.28
CA VAL A 72 -23.40 -12.93 -6.70
C VAL A 72 -22.73 -14.29 -6.94
N LEU A 73 -23.11 -14.94 -8.02
CA LEU A 73 -22.50 -16.18 -8.52
C LEU A 73 -21.98 -15.95 -9.93
N PHE A 74 -21.27 -16.93 -10.49
CA PHE A 74 -20.63 -16.77 -11.79
C PHE A 74 -20.85 -17.96 -12.71
N ASN A 75 -21.02 -17.67 -14.01
CA ASN A 75 -20.96 -18.63 -15.08
C ASN A 75 -19.71 -18.39 -15.92
N VAL A 76 -18.96 -19.48 -16.17
CA VAL A 76 -17.71 -19.47 -16.93
C VAL A 76 -17.99 -20.00 -18.34
N TYR A 77 -17.44 -19.33 -19.33
CA TYR A 77 -17.61 -19.67 -20.73
C TYR A 77 -16.26 -19.86 -21.41
N ARG A 78 -16.14 -20.91 -22.24
CA ARG A 78 -15.06 -21.13 -23.17
C ARG A 78 -15.58 -21.07 -24.60
N ASP A 79 -14.99 -20.22 -25.43
CA ASP A 79 -15.37 -20.08 -26.86
C ASP A 79 -16.88 -19.85 -27.06
N GLY A 80 -17.52 -19.13 -26.11
CA GLY A 80 -18.96 -18.84 -26.09
C GLY A 80 -19.83 -19.96 -25.52
N GLN A 81 -19.26 -21.11 -25.13
CA GLN A 81 -19.99 -22.22 -24.52
C GLN A 81 -19.85 -22.23 -23.00
N LYS A 82 -20.99 -22.30 -22.30
CA LYS A 82 -21.02 -22.40 -20.84
C LYS A 82 -20.39 -23.69 -20.35
N LEU A 83 -19.49 -23.62 -19.35
CA LEU A 83 -18.75 -24.76 -18.81
C LEU A 83 -19.42 -25.36 -17.57
N ASN A 84 -19.90 -24.53 -16.65
CA ASN A 84 -20.45 -24.97 -15.37
C ASN A 84 -21.98 -25.19 -15.46
N ALA A 85 -22.45 -26.32 -14.96
CA ALA A 85 -23.89 -26.69 -14.99
C ALA A 85 -24.72 -25.76 -14.09
N ALA A 86 -24.20 -25.41 -12.90
CA ALA A 86 -24.77 -24.44 -11.99
C ALA A 86 -23.79 -23.30 -11.75
N PRO A 87 -24.25 -22.04 -11.48
CA PRO A 87 -23.35 -20.94 -11.17
C PRO A 87 -22.47 -21.24 -9.96
N VAL A 88 -21.19 -20.88 -10.05
CA VAL A 88 -20.19 -21.09 -8.99
C VAL A 88 -20.08 -19.86 -8.08
N LYS A 89 -19.73 -20.09 -6.82
CA LYS A 89 -19.48 -19.02 -5.84
C LYS A 89 -18.02 -18.55 -5.88
N THR A 90 -17.08 -19.46 -6.16
CA THR A 90 -15.65 -19.14 -6.25
C THR A 90 -15.36 -18.17 -7.39
N THR A 91 -14.23 -17.52 -7.32
CA THR A 91 -13.69 -16.61 -8.36
C THR A 91 -12.56 -17.23 -9.15
N ASN A 92 -12.49 -18.56 -9.13
CA ASN A 92 -11.59 -19.35 -9.97
C ASN A 92 -12.28 -20.63 -10.45
N TYR A 93 -11.76 -21.18 -11.54
CA TYR A 93 -12.28 -22.38 -12.19
C TYR A 93 -11.20 -23.13 -12.96
N VAL A 94 -11.17 -24.46 -12.89
CA VAL A 94 -10.25 -25.28 -13.67
C VAL A 94 -11.01 -25.97 -14.81
N ASP A 95 -10.72 -25.53 -16.03
CA ASP A 95 -11.24 -26.18 -17.24
C ASP A 95 -10.31 -27.29 -17.73
N LYS A 96 -10.62 -28.53 -17.38
CA LYS A 96 -9.83 -29.72 -17.74
C LYS A 96 -9.74 -29.99 -19.26
N ASN A 97 -10.68 -29.43 -20.03
CA ASN A 97 -10.80 -29.64 -21.47
C ASN A 97 -10.40 -28.42 -22.30
N GLY A 98 -9.91 -27.36 -21.65
CA GLY A 98 -9.42 -26.17 -22.32
C GLY A 98 -8.11 -26.40 -23.06
N SER A 99 -7.83 -25.59 -24.06
CA SER A 99 -6.62 -25.62 -24.87
C SER A 99 -5.95 -24.24 -24.93
N ALA A 100 -4.70 -24.20 -25.40
CA ALA A 100 -3.98 -22.94 -25.55
C ALA A 100 -4.64 -21.95 -26.54
N GLY A 101 -5.51 -22.43 -27.45
CA GLY A 101 -6.24 -21.58 -28.38
C GLY A 101 -7.62 -21.16 -27.88
N SER A 102 -8.04 -21.59 -26.70
CA SER A 102 -9.34 -21.24 -26.13
C SER A 102 -9.39 -19.78 -25.67
N THR A 103 -10.60 -19.21 -25.68
CA THR A 103 -10.88 -17.90 -25.10
C THR A 103 -11.94 -18.03 -24.02
N TYR A 104 -11.78 -17.24 -22.94
CA TYR A 104 -12.68 -17.31 -21.80
C TYR A 104 -13.40 -15.99 -21.56
N THR A 105 -14.64 -16.08 -21.06
CA THR A 105 -15.40 -14.98 -20.50
C THR A 105 -16.14 -15.46 -19.25
N VAL A 106 -16.47 -14.54 -18.36
CA VAL A 106 -17.26 -14.79 -17.16
C VAL A 106 -18.49 -13.90 -17.16
N ARG A 107 -19.62 -14.42 -16.67
CA ARG A 107 -20.84 -13.64 -16.45
C ARG A 107 -21.25 -13.74 -14.99
N ALA A 108 -21.44 -12.60 -14.36
CA ALA A 108 -22.04 -12.54 -13.04
C ALA A 108 -23.52 -12.99 -13.15
N VAL A 109 -24.00 -13.68 -12.12
CA VAL A 109 -25.41 -14.10 -11.99
C VAL A 109 -25.98 -13.43 -10.75
N VAL A 110 -26.86 -12.46 -10.98
CA VAL A 110 -27.51 -11.67 -9.92
C VAL A 110 -28.98 -12.06 -9.86
N ASN A 111 -29.45 -12.54 -8.71
CA ASN A 111 -30.85 -13.02 -8.52
C ASN A 111 -31.30 -14.00 -9.62
N GLY A 112 -30.43 -14.92 -10.02
CA GLY A 112 -30.68 -15.91 -11.05
C GLY A 112 -30.59 -15.40 -12.50
N THR A 113 -30.28 -14.12 -12.72
CA THR A 113 -30.16 -13.51 -14.05
C THR A 113 -28.71 -13.26 -14.41
N GLU A 114 -28.24 -13.77 -15.55
CA GLU A 114 -26.92 -13.47 -16.08
C GLU A 114 -26.80 -12.02 -16.50
N GLN A 115 -25.66 -11.43 -16.14
CA GLN A 115 -25.24 -10.10 -16.55
C GLN A 115 -24.44 -10.15 -17.87
N PRO A 116 -24.11 -9.03 -18.49
CA PRO A 116 -23.21 -8.98 -19.65
C PRO A 116 -21.91 -9.76 -19.41
N ALA A 117 -21.33 -10.26 -20.50
CA ALA A 117 -20.04 -10.95 -20.42
C ALA A 117 -18.93 -9.98 -20.03
N SER A 118 -17.94 -10.50 -19.29
CA SER A 118 -16.66 -9.81 -19.08
C SER A 118 -15.91 -9.60 -20.40
N GLU A 119 -14.80 -8.87 -20.31
CA GLU A 119 -13.74 -8.90 -21.31
C GLU A 119 -13.30 -10.35 -21.59
N LYS A 120 -12.69 -10.58 -22.77
CA LYS A 120 -12.18 -11.88 -23.16
C LYS A 120 -10.75 -12.07 -22.67
N ALA A 121 -10.45 -13.24 -22.08
CA ALA A 121 -9.09 -13.67 -21.77
C ALA A 121 -8.61 -14.74 -22.76
N SER A 122 -7.45 -14.53 -23.34
CA SER A 122 -6.69 -15.56 -24.06
C SER A 122 -5.81 -16.33 -23.08
N VAL A 123 -5.50 -17.59 -23.40
CA VAL A 123 -4.72 -18.46 -22.53
C VAL A 123 -3.24 -18.05 -22.53
N TRP A 124 -2.71 -17.76 -21.36
CA TRP A 124 -1.27 -17.61 -21.16
C TRP A 124 -0.59 -18.98 -21.15
N ALA A 125 0.47 -19.10 -21.96
CA ALA A 125 1.23 -20.35 -22.05
C ALA A 125 2.15 -20.60 -20.84
N GLN A 126 2.44 -19.57 -20.07
CA GLN A 126 3.29 -19.55 -18.88
C GLN A 126 2.51 -18.98 -17.69
N PRO A 127 2.92 -19.23 -16.44
CA PRO A 127 2.27 -18.64 -15.26
C PRO A 127 2.59 -17.14 -15.09
N TYR A 128 2.89 -16.46 -16.19
CA TYR A 128 3.08 -15.02 -16.25
C TYR A 128 2.69 -14.45 -17.60
N HIS A 129 2.29 -13.20 -17.57
CA HIS A 129 2.14 -12.34 -18.75
C HIS A 129 3.40 -11.52 -18.95
N SER A 130 3.87 -11.42 -20.19
CA SER A 130 5.06 -10.64 -20.54
C SER A 130 4.65 -9.34 -21.23
N VAL A 131 4.99 -8.21 -20.62
CA VAL A 131 4.77 -6.87 -21.16
C VAL A 131 6.09 -6.38 -21.76
N PRO A 132 6.23 -6.33 -23.09
CA PRO A 132 7.45 -5.83 -23.73
C PRO A 132 7.69 -4.37 -23.39
N LEU A 133 8.97 -3.99 -23.21
CA LEU A 133 9.39 -2.65 -22.83
C LEU A 133 10.24 -1.99 -23.93
N ASP A 134 10.05 -0.67 -24.10
CA ASP A 134 10.95 0.17 -24.90
C ASP A 134 12.09 0.69 -24.01
N LYS A 135 13.10 -0.17 -23.77
CA LYS A 135 14.25 0.15 -22.92
C LYS A 135 15.00 1.38 -23.43
N PRO A 136 15.20 2.41 -22.56
CA PRO A 136 15.92 3.60 -22.95
C PRO A 136 17.37 3.30 -23.32
N ALA A 137 17.90 4.04 -24.30
CA ALA A 137 19.33 4.04 -24.57
C ALA A 137 20.10 4.62 -23.38
N GLY A 138 21.25 4.03 -23.06
CA GLY A 138 22.18 4.57 -22.07
C GLY A 138 22.77 5.91 -22.51
N GLY A 139 23.60 6.47 -21.66
CA GLY A 139 24.25 7.76 -21.91
C GLY A 139 25.60 7.85 -21.23
N THR A 140 26.12 9.07 -21.19
CA THR A 140 27.39 9.39 -20.52
C THR A 140 27.22 10.66 -19.69
N THR A 141 27.69 10.64 -18.44
CA THR A 141 27.65 11.80 -17.55
C THR A 141 28.65 12.88 -18.00
N PRO A 142 28.54 14.13 -17.50
CA PRO A 142 29.53 15.17 -17.78
C PRO A 142 30.98 14.81 -17.38
N LYS A 143 31.18 13.85 -16.48
CA LYS A 143 32.50 13.34 -16.07
C LYS A 143 32.97 12.11 -16.86
N GLY A 144 32.24 11.71 -17.92
CA GLY A 144 32.63 10.59 -18.77
C GLY A 144 32.20 9.21 -18.28
N GLU A 145 31.41 9.10 -17.20
CA GLU A 145 30.86 7.83 -16.72
C GLU A 145 29.71 7.37 -17.63
N ALA A 146 29.87 6.23 -18.27
CA ALA A 146 28.80 5.61 -19.06
C ALA A 146 27.76 4.93 -18.16
N TYR A 147 26.49 4.98 -18.55
CA TYR A 147 25.40 4.31 -17.86
C TYR A 147 24.39 3.69 -18.82
N THR A 148 23.68 2.70 -18.33
CA THR A 148 22.55 2.03 -18.99
C THR A 148 21.31 2.17 -18.12
N TYR A 149 20.17 1.64 -18.56
CA TYR A 149 18.94 1.65 -17.78
C TYR A 149 18.47 0.26 -17.40
N SER A 150 17.82 0.17 -16.25
CA SER A 150 17.04 -1.00 -15.84
C SER A 150 15.63 -0.54 -15.47
N ALA A 151 14.63 -1.37 -15.81
CA ALA A 151 13.28 -1.22 -15.27
C ALA A 151 13.35 -1.34 -13.74
N ASN A 152 12.67 -0.43 -13.02
CA ASN A 152 12.75 -0.35 -11.56
C ASN A 152 11.33 -0.43 -10.96
N ASP A 153 10.96 0.50 -10.08
CA ASP A 153 9.67 0.51 -9.42
C ASP A 153 8.54 0.89 -10.40
N ALA A 154 7.38 0.27 -10.22
CA ALA A 154 6.17 0.64 -10.93
C ALA A 154 5.02 0.99 -9.96
N SER A 155 4.01 1.63 -10.50
CA SER A 155 2.68 1.78 -9.92
C SER A 155 1.64 1.54 -11.01
N VAL A 156 0.37 1.46 -10.63
CA VAL A 156 -0.73 1.20 -11.56
C VAL A 156 -1.88 2.18 -11.35
N GLY A 157 -2.62 2.43 -12.42
CA GLY A 157 -3.88 3.16 -12.43
C GLY A 157 -4.58 2.94 -13.75
N ASP A 158 -5.90 3.01 -13.75
CA ASP A 158 -6.69 3.07 -14.97
C ASP A 158 -6.58 4.48 -15.54
N VAL A 159 -5.67 4.69 -16.50
CA VAL A 159 -5.36 6.03 -17.00
C VAL A 159 -6.24 6.45 -18.18
N ASP A 160 -6.99 5.52 -18.80
CA ASP A 160 -7.88 5.84 -19.92
C ASP A 160 -9.37 5.54 -19.65
N GLY A 161 -9.70 4.94 -18.50
CA GLY A 161 -11.06 4.71 -18.04
C GLY A 161 -11.71 3.46 -18.62
N ASP A 162 -10.91 2.47 -19.04
CA ASP A 162 -11.42 1.21 -19.61
C ASP A 162 -11.61 0.09 -18.55
N GLY A 163 -11.26 0.36 -17.28
CA GLY A 163 -11.34 -0.57 -16.15
C GLY A 163 -10.17 -1.53 -16.06
N GLN A 164 -9.16 -1.42 -16.92
CA GLN A 164 -7.92 -2.16 -16.84
C GLN A 164 -6.79 -1.23 -16.36
N TYR A 165 -5.85 -1.76 -15.61
CA TYR A 165 -4.69 -0.98 -15.17
C TYR A 165 -3.66 -0.82 -16.27
N GLU A 166 -3.12 0.40 -16.42
CA GLU A 166 -1.86 0.68 -17.07
C GLU A 166 -0.73 0.69 -16.05
N LEU A 167 0.47 0.39 -16.57
CA LEU A 167 1.72 0.32 -15.80
C LEU A 167 2.47 1.64 -15.93
N ILE A 168 2.76 2.29 -14.82
CA ILE A 168 3.61 3.48 -14.74
C ILE A 168 4.95 3.05 -14.16
N LEU A 169 5.97 3.03 -15.01
CA LEU A 169 7.28 2.41 -14.75
C LEU A 169 8.39 3.47 -14.64
N LYS A 170 9.14 3.44 -13.55
CA LYS A 170 10.39 4.19 -13.41
C LYS A 170 11.56 3.41 -14.02
N TRP A 171 12.34 4.08 -14.84
CA TRP A 171 13.63 3.60 -15.32
C TRP A 171 14.75 4.18 -14.46
N ASP A 172 15.60 3.32 -13.91
CA ASP A 172 16.72 3.71 -13.07
C ASP A 172 18.03 3.57 -13.85
N PRO A 173 18.84 4.66 -13.95
CA PRO A 173 20.16 4.55 -14.58
C PRO A 173 21.11 3.75 -13.69
N SER A 174 22.00 2.96 -14.29
CA SER A 174 22.93 2.07 -13.59
C SER A 174 23.90 2.81 -12.65
N ASN A 175 24.02 4.13 -12.78
CA ASN A 175 24.79 5.01 -11.94
C ASN A 175 23.94 5.84 -10.98
N SER A 176 22.70 5.43 -10.68
CA SER A 176 21.88 6.01 -9.62
C SER A 176 22.63 6.00 -8.28
N LYS A 177 22.33 6.95 -7.42
CA LYS A 177 23.07 7.19 -6.17
C LYS A 177 22.15 7.21 -4.96
N ASP A 178 22.60 6.65 -3.86
CA ASP A 178 22.05 7.03 -2.56
C ASP A 178 22.38 8.50 -2.27
N ASN A 179 21.57 9.15 -1.48
CA ASN A 179 21.75 10.56 -1.12
C ASN A 179 23.09 10.84 -0.40
N SER A 180 23.66 9.84 0.29
CA SER A 180 24.97 9.95 0.95
C SER A 180 26.14 9.96 -0.02
N GLN A 181 25.95 9.46 -1.26
CA GLN A 181 27.01 9.27 -2.25
C GLN A 181 27.15 10.48 -3.19
N ASP A 182 28.37 10.82 -3.57
CA ASP A 182 28.67 11.78 -4.63
C ASP A 182 28.61 11.12 -6.01
N GLY A 183 28.46 11.94 -7.04
CA GLY A 183 28.48 11.54 -8.45
C GLY A 183 27.27 12.02 -9.22
N TYR A 184 27.47 12.25 -10.51
CA TYR A 184 26.39 12.52 -11.46
C TYR A 184 25.59 11.24 -11.69
N THR A 185 24.31 11.40 -12.03
CA THR A 185 23.44 10.30 -12.46
C THR A 185 22.95 10.54 -13.89
N GLY A 186 22.51 9.49 -14.56
CA GLY A 186 21.62 9.63 -15.71
C GLY A 186 20.28 10.22 -15.28
N ASP A 187 19.47 10.66 -16.23
CA ASP A 187 18.14 11.19 -15.98
C ASP A 187 17.22 10.05 -15.48
N ALA A 188 16.36 10.32 -14.51
CA ALA A 188 15.26 9.40 -14.18
C ALA A 188 14.15 9.56 -15.23
N LEU A 189 13.64 8.43 -15.75
CA LEU A 189 12.59 8.42 -16.75
C LEU A 189 11.36 7.68 -16.19
N ILE A 190 10.18 8.14 -16.57
CA ILE A 190 8.90 7.50 -16.22
C ILE A 190 8.17 7.20 -17.52
N ASP A 191 7.79 5.94 -17.71
CA ASP A 191 7.03 5.46 -18.85
C ASP A 191 5.65 5.00 -18.44
N ALA A 192 4.68 5.07 -19.37
CA ALA A 192 3.41 4.37 -19.23
C ALA A 192 3.25 3.32 -20.32
N TYR A 193 2.73 2.15 -19.93
CA TYR A 193 2.47 1.02 -20.81
C TYR A 193 1.09 0.43 -20.58
N LYS A 194 0.42 0.00 -21.65
CA LYS A 194 -0.68 -0.96 -21.57
C LYS A 194 -0.13 -2.37 -21.31
N LEU A 195 -0.98 -3.28 -20.83
CA LEU A 195 -0.58 -4.66 -20.57
C LEU A 195 -0.12 -5.42 -21.83
N ASP A 196 -0.52 -5.00 -23.02
CA ASP A 196 -0.04 -5.56 -24.30
C ASP A 196 1.36 -5.06 -24.72
N GLY A 197 1.97 -4.17 -23.93
CA GLY A 197 3.28 -3.56 -24.19
C GLY A 197 3.22 -2.28 -25.04
N THR A 198 2.02 -1.80 -25.38
CA THR A 198 1.88 -0.50 -26.04
C THR A 198 2.36 0.60 -25.10
N LYS A 199 3.47 1.26 -25.46
CA LYS A 199 3.96 2.43 -24.75
C LYS A 199 3.10 3.64 -25.05
N LEU A 200 2.51 4.24 -24.02
CA LEU A 200 1.68 5.43 -24.14
C LEU A 200 2.54 6.70 -24.22
N TRP A 201 3.49 6.85 -23.32
CA TRP A 201 4.35 8.02 -23.24
C TRP A 201 5.62 7.75 -22.44
N ARG A 202 6.56 8.72 -22.49
CA ARG A 202 7.75 8.81 -21.63
C ARG A 202 7.91 10.23 -21.13
N ILE A 203 8.01 10.40 -19.82
CA ILE A 203 8.42 11.63 -19.13
C ILE A 203 9.91 11.52 -18.83
N ASN A 204 10.70 12.56 -19.17
CA ASN A 204 12.11 12.66 -18.77
C ASN A 204 12.23 13.73 -17.68
N LEU A 205 12.59 13.35 -16.47
CA LEU A 205 12.71 14.27 -15.33
C LEU A 205 13.91 15.24 -15.47
N GLY A 206 14.84 14.92 -16.36
CA GLY A 206 15.98 15.79 -16.68
C GLY A 206 17.05 15.80 -15.61
N LYS A 207 18.13 16.50 -15.92
CA LYS A 207 19.36 16.54 -15.13
C LYS A 207 19.24 17.21 -13.74
N ASN A 208 18.20 18.00 -13.51
CA ASN A 208 17.94 18.69 -12.25
C ASN A 208 17.09 17.87 -11.25
N ILE A 209 16.77 16.62 -11.59
CA ILE A 209 16.29 15.57 -10.68
C ILE A 209 17.36 14.47 -10.66
N ARG A 210 17.98 14.26 -9.52
CA ARG A 210 18.98 13.20 -9.35
C ARG A 210 18.28 11.84 -9.28
N ALA A 211 18.86 10.79 -9.86
CA ALA A 211 18.31 9.44 -9.81
C ALA A 211 18.78 8.67 -8.56
N GLY A 212 17.87 7.93 -7.95
CA GLY A 212 18.08 7.08 -6.78
C GLY A 212 16.79 6.88 -5.98
N ALA A 213 16.80 5.99 -4.99
CA ALA A 213 15.60 5.54 -4.28
C ALA A 213 14.80 6.65 -3.59
N HIS A 214 15.46 7.75 -3.15
CA HIS A 214 14.82 8.78 -2.34
C HIS A 214 14.41 10.04 -3.11
N TYR A 215 14.77 10.17 -4.40
CA TYR A 215 14.60 11.40 -5.14
C TYR A 215 13.26 11.54 -5.86
N THR A 216 12.70 10.43 -6.34
CA THR A 216 11.49 10.44 -7.16
C THR A 216 10.48 9.46 -6.61
N GLN A 217 9.41 9.97 -6.04
CA GLN A 217 8.18 9.26 -5.69
C GLN A 217 7.12 9.74 -6.67
N PHE A 218 6.34 8.81 -7.21
CA PHE A 218 5.27 9.14 -8.15
C PHE A 218 3.98 8.47 -7.71
N MET A 219 2.93 9.28 -7.60
CA MET A 219 1.60 8.82 -7.20
C MET A 219 0.72 8.66 -8.43
N VAL A 220 0.08 7.50 -8.56
CA VAL A 220 -0.82 7.16 -9.66
C VAL A 220 -2.19 6.91 -9.07
N TYR A 221 -3.12 7.81 -9.29
CA TYR A 221 -4.46 7.75 -8.72
C TYR A 221 -5.42 8.67 -9.48
N ASP A 222 -6.71 8.34 -9.51
CA ASP A 222 -7.76 9.25 -9.98
C ASP A 222 -7.95 10.36 -8.95
N LEU A 223 -7.20 11.47 -9.12
CA LEU A 223 -7.13 12.56 -8.14
C LEU A 223 -8.30 13.52 -8.23
N ASP A 224 -8.95 13.69 -9.38
CA ASP A 224 -10.03 14.64 -9.56
C ASP A 224 -11.43 14.01 -9.68
N GLY A 225 -11.51 12.68 -9.81
CA GLY A 225 -12.75 11.93 -9.80
C GLY A 225 -13.41 11.83 -11.17
N ASP A 226 -12.63 11.88 -12.24
CA ASP A 226 -13.15 11.72 -13.60
C ASP A 226 -13.13 10.26 -14.10
N GLY A 227 -12.70 9.32 -13.24
CA GLY A 227 -12.56 7.90 -13.54
C GLY A 227 -11.28 7.53 -14.26
N LYS A 228 -10.29 8.42 -14.34
CA LYS A 228 -8.98 8.21 -14.96
C LYS A 228 -7.87 8.67 -14.04
N ALA A 229 -6.86 7.83 -13.88
CA ALA A 229 -5.76 8.16 -12.99
C ALA A 229 -4.83 9.22 -13.57
N GLU A 230 -4.43 10.18 -12.73
CA GLU A 230 -3.32 11.10 -12.96
C GLU A 230 -2.01 10.53 -12.44
N VAL A 231 -0.90 11.16 -12.86
CA VAL A 231 0.43 10.91 -12.32
C VAL A 231 0.97 12.20 -11.69
N ALA A 232 1.25 12.17 -10.39
CA ALA A 232 1.77 13.32 -9.65
C ALA A 232 3.17 13.04 -9.11
N MET A 233 4.12 13.95 -9.35
CA MET A 233 5.49 13.81 -8.86
C MET A 233 6.24 15.13 -8.80
N LYS A 234 7.38 15.11 -8.07
CA LYS A 234 8.34 16.21 -8.07
C LYS A 234 9.02 16.33 -9.43
N THR A 235 9.09 17.57 -9.95
CA THR A 235 9.79 17.93 -11.19
C THR A 235 10.71 19.12 -10.96
N ALA A 236 11.48 19.51 -12.00
CA ALA A 236 12.39 20.63 -11.97
C ALA A 236 12.51 21.28 -13.35
N ASP A 237 13.28 22.36 -13.44
CA ASP A 237 13.66 22.95 -14.72
C ASP A 237 14.30 21.91 -15.65
N GLY A 238 13.81 21.85 -16.87
CA GLY A 238 14.27 20.92 -17.91
C GLY A 238 13.56 19.58 -17.93
N THR A 239 12.61 19.31 -17.03
CA THR A 239 11.71 18.15 -17.13
C THR A 239 10.92 18.24 -18.43
N LYS A 240 10.83 17.13 -19.19
CA LYS A 240 10.02 17.01 -20.40
C LYS A 240 8.82 16.10 -20.13
N ASP A 241 7.64 16.60 -20.37
CA ASP A 241 6.40 15.83 -20.25
C ASP A 241 6.24 14.77 -21.35
N GLY A 242 5.17 13.96 -21.30
CA GLY A 242 4.90 12.90 -22.26
C GLY A 242 4.65 13.40 -23.70
N THR A 243 4.37 14.68 -23.90
CA THR A 243 4.22 15.33 -25.22
C THR A 243 5.50 15.99 -25.72
N GLY A 244 6.56 16.01 -24.90
CA GLY A 244 7.85 16.67 -25.18
C GLY A 244 7.91 18.14 -24.76
N LYS A 245 6.86 18.67 -24.12
CA LYS A 245 6.86 20.04 -23.57
C LYS A 245 7.84 20.11 -22.39
N VAL A 246 8.66 21.15 -22.36
CA VAL A 246 9.60 21.40 -21.26
C VAL A 246 8.94 22.20 -20.15
N ILE A 247 9.09 21.73 -18.92
CA ILE A 247 8.71 22.45 -17.69
C ILE A 247 9.87 23.37 -17.30
N GLY A 248 9.56 24.63 -17.05
CA GLY A 248 10.54 25.63 -16.62
C GLY A 248 11.63 25.93 -17.67
N ASN A 249 12.87 26.12 -17.21
CA ASN A 249 14.00 26.49 -18.06
C ASN A 249 14.73 25.26 -18.62
N ALA A 250 14.62 25.02 -19.93
CA ALA A 250 15.27 23.90 -20.63
C ALA A 250 16.80 23.86 -20.51
N ASN A 251 17.45 25.02 -20.33
CA ASN A 251 18.90 25.14 -20.33
C ASN A 251 19.52 25.11 -18.92
N ALA A 252 18.71 25.15 -17.87
CA ALA A 252 19.20 25.19 -16.50
C ALA A 252 19.96 23.91 -16.13
N ASP A 253 21.04 24.07 -15.37
CA ASP A 253 21.81 23.00 -14.76
C ASP A 253 22.25 23.44 -13.36
N TYR A 254 21.62 22.88 -12.33
CA TYR A 254 21.86 23.23 -10.95
C TYR A 254 22.74 22.19 -10.23
N ARG A 255 23.28 21.21 -10.96
CA ARG A 255 24.19 20.21 -10.39
C ARG A 255 25.52 20.86 -10.00
N ASN A 256 25.95 20.63 -8.77
CA ASN A 256 27.28 21.01 -8.34
C ASN A 256 28.36 20.00 -8.82
N GLU A 257 29.61 20.21 -8.48
CA GLU A 257 30.74 19.35 -8.87
C GLU A 257 30.62 17.91 -8.35
N GLN A 258 29.86 17.71 -7.25
CA GLN A 258 29.54 16.41 -6.66
C GLN A 258 28.30 15.77 -7.30
N GLY A 259 27.70 16.41 -8.31
CA GLY A 259 26.51 15.91 -8.98
C GLY A 259 25.22 16.07 -8.17
N ARG A 260 25.23 16.85 -7.10
CA ARG A 260 24.05 17.13 -6.25
C ARG A 260 23.31 18.36 -6.74
N VAL A 261 21.99 18.38 -6.55
CA VAL A 261 21.11 19.50 -6.91
C VAL A 261 20.63 20.18 -5.62
N LEU A 262 21.40 21.16 -5.14
CA LEU A 262 21.15 21.86 -3.86
C LEU A 262 20.61 23.28 -4.05
N SER A 263 20.33 23.68 -5.29
CA SER A 263 19.78 24.99 -5.65
C SER A 263 18.82 24.85 -6.83
N GLY A 264 18.24 25.96 -7.25
CA GLY A 264 17.25 25.99 -8.35
C GLY A 264 15.82 25.71 -7.86
N PRO A 265 14.83 26.00 -8.72
CA PRO A 265 13.43 25.77 -8.41
C PRO A 265 13.11 24.27 -8.40
N GLU A 266 12.14 23.93 -7.57
CA GLU A 266 11.55 22.61 -7.48
C GLU A 266 10.05 22.76 -7.70
N TYR A 267 9.45 21.82 -8.44
CA TYR A 267 8.04 21.86 -8.76
C TYR A 267 7.33 20.56 -8.35
N LEU A 268 6.03 20.67 -8.09
CA LEU A 268 5.08 19.57 -8.06
C LEU A 268 4.24 19.66 -9.33
N THR A 269 4.27 18.61 -10.14
CA THR A 269 3.51 18.55 -11.40
C THR A 269 2.52 17.37 -11.34
N VAL A 270 1.29 17.64 -11.77
CA VAL A 270 0.28 16.62 -12.07
C VAL A 270 0.20 16.48 -13.59
N PHE A 271 0.28 15.23 -14.05
CA PHE A 271 0.23 14.84 -15.45
C PHE A 271 -1.03 14.05 -15.75
N GLN A 272 -1.61 14.25 -16.91
CA GLN A 272 -2.67 13.40 -17.43
C GLN A 272 -2.15 11.97 -17.64
N GLY A 273 -2.77 11.00 -17.02
CA GLY A 273 -2.29 9.62 -17.03
C GLY A 273 -2.24 9.00 -18.43
N SER A 274 -3.23 9.26 -19.28
CA SER A 274 -3.29 8.69 -20.65
C SER A 274 -2.25 9.23 -21.63
N THR A 275 -1.70 10.44 -21.42
CA THR A 275 -0.80 11.11 -22.37
C THR A 275 0.52 11.58 -21.79
N GLY A 276 0.66 11.57 -20.47
CA GLY A 276 1.80 12.16 -19.78
C GLY A 276 1.90 13.69 -19.92
N LYS A 277 0.86 14.35 -20.43
CA LYS A 277 0.82 15.80 -20.63
C LYS A 277 0.72 16.51 -19.28
N GLU A 278 1.51 17.56 -19.08
CA GLU A 278 1.38 18.45 -17.93
C GLU A 278 -0.03 19.06 -17.85
N LEU A 279 -0.72 18.85 -16.73
CA LEU A 279 -2.00 19.49 -16.40
C LEU A 279 -1.79 20.75 -15.56
N VAL A 280 -0.99 20.66 -14.52
CA VAL A 280 -0.66 21.77 -13.63
C VAL A 280 0.72 21.57 -13.01
N THR A 281 1.46 22.67 -12.87
CA THR A 281 2.74 22.73 -12.17
C THR A 281 2.69 23.86 -11.14
N ALA A 282 3.05 23.56 -9.90
CA ALA A 282 3.17 24.49 -8.79
C ALA A 282 4.57 24.39 -8.17
N ASN A 283 4.97 25.38 -7.37
CA ASN A 283 6.18 25.26 -6.57
C ASN A 283 6.08 24.07 -5.62
N PHE A 284 7.15 23.28 -5.52
CA PHE A 284 7.18 22.13 -4.63
C PHE A 284 7.21 22.59 -3.17
N GLU A 285 6.23 22.18 -2.42
CA GLU A 285 6.29 22.19 -0.96
C GLU A 285 6.19 20.74 -0.46
N PRO A 286 7.02 20.36 0.48
CA PRO A 286 7.94 21.14 1.35
C PRO A 286 9.13 21.72 0.58
N ALA A 287 9.29 23.05 0.65
CA ALA A 287 10.42 23.74 0.01
C ALA A 287 11.77 23.34 0.60
N ARG A 288 12.85 23.37 -0.22
CA ARG A 288 14.21 23.04 0.22
C ARG A 288 14.68 23.91 1.38
N GLY A 289 14.47 25.22 1.32
CA GLY A 289 15.03 26.16 2.28
C GLY A 289 16.54 26.05 2.40
N ASN A 290 17.09 26.18 3.62
CA ASN A 290 18.50 25.95 3.87
C ASN A 290 18.77 24.45 3.97
N VAL A 291 19.78 23.97 3.24
CA VAL A 291 20.16 22.54 3.23
C VAL A 291 20.48 22.03 4.64
N SER A 292 21.18 22.86 5.43
CA SER A 292 21.58 22.51 6.81
C SER A 292 20.42 22.27 7.78
N ASP A 293 19.24 22.84 7.51
CA ASP A 293 18.06 22.66 8.38
C ASP A 293 17.58 21.20 8.40
N TRP A 294 17.93 20.41 7.40
CA TRP A 294 17.52 19.01 7.24
C TRP A 294 18.43 18.00 7.93
N GLY A 295 19.53 18.46 8.57
CA GLY A 295 20.40 17.60 9.38
C GLY A 295 21.82 17.39 8.85
N ASP A 296 22.12 17.88 7.64
CA ASP A 296 23.48 17.98 7.10
C ASP A 296 23.59 19.13 6.09
N SER A 297 24.83 19.49 5.72
CA SER A 297 25.08 20.60 4.79
C SER A 297 25.50 20.16 3.39
N TYR A 298 25.64 18.84 3.14
CA TYR A 298 26.13 18.33 1.86
C TYR A 298 25.05 17.69 0.99
N GLY A 299 23.81 17.57 1.48
CA GLY A 299 22.66 17.17 0.68
C GLY A 299 22.24 15.71 0.79
N ASN A 300 22.65 15.01 1.88
CA ASN A 300 22.14 13.67 2.14
C ASN A 300 20.69 13.70 2.68
N ARG A 301 20.39 14.62 3.61
CA ARG A 301 19.12 14.63 4.35
C ARG A 301 18.03 15.47 3.68
N VAL A 302 18.41 16.52 2.93
CA VAL A 302 17.47 17.46 2.30
C VAL A 302 16.64 16.83 1.18
N ASP A 303 17.18 15.88 0.44
CA ASP A 303 16.51 15.27 -0.71
C ASP A 303 15.95 13.86 -0.38
N ARG A 304 15.35 13.74 0.80
CA ARG A 304 14.67 12.53 1.23
C ARG A 304 13.16 12.76 1.26
N PHE A 305 12.49 12.21 0.26
CA PHE A 305 11.08 12.43 0.01
C PHE A 305 10.29 11.14 0.22
N LEU A 306 9.07 11.27 0.73
CA LEU A 306 8.00 10.28 0.61
C LEU A 306 6.77 10.97 0.00
N ALA A 307 5.82 10.17 -0.45
CA ALA A 307 4.53 10.63 -0.95
C ALA A 307 3.45 9.60 -0.67
N GLY A 308 2.20 10.00 -0.71
CA GLY A 308 1.06 9.12 -0.52
C GLY A 308 -0.24 9.75 -1.02
N ILE A 309 -1.28 8.94 -1.04
CA ILE A 309 -2.66 9.36 -1.28
C ILE A 309 -3.45 9.13 -0.01
N ALA A 310 -4.34 10.06 0.35
CA ALA A 310 -5.16 9.98 1.56
C ALA A 310 -6.57 10.50 1.31
N TYR A 311 -7.57 9.89 1.91
CA TYR A 311 -8.95 10.38 1.88
C TYR A 311 -9.20 11.34 3.06
N LEU A 312 -8.59 12.54 2.98
CA LEU A 312 -8.65 13.54 4.05
C LEU A 312 -10.05 14.13 4.28
N ASP A 313 -10.94 14.05 3.30
CA ASP A 313 -12.35 14.41 3.44
C ASP A 313 -13.27 13.18 3.65
N GLY A 314 -12.68 11.98 3.70
CA GLY A 314 -13.36 10.70 3.84
C GLY A 314 -13.96 10.15 2.54
N GLN A 315 -13.92 10.89 1.44
CA GLN A 315 -14.58 10.50 0.18
C GLN A 315 -13.66 10.52 -1.03
N ARG A 316 -12.84 11.56 -1.16
CA ARG A 316 -12.03 11.82 -2.36
C ARG A 316 -10.56 11.84 -2.03
N PRO A 317 -9.70 11.32 -2.93
CA PRO A 317 -8.26 11.28 -2.69
C PRO A 317 -7.64 12.67 -2.65
N SER A 318 -6.67 12.84 -1.74
CA SER A 318 -5.78 13.99 -1.62
C SER A 318 -4.34 13.51 -1.75
N LEU A 319 -3.46 14.36 -2.28
CA LEU A 319 -2.05 14.07 -2.47
C LEU A 319 -1.25 14.54 -1.25
N ILE A 320 -0.41 13.67 -0.70
CA ILE A 320 0.53 13.97 0.38
C ILE A 320 1.94 13.99 -0.19
N MET A 321 2.67 15.10 0.04
CA MET A 321 4.09 15.23 -0.31
C MET A 321 4.89 15.54 0.93
N THR A 322 6.05 14.89 1.08
CA THR A 322 6.87 15.06 2.29
C THR A 322 8.32 15.36 1.94
N ARG A 323 9.06 15.93 2.89
CA ARG A 323 10.51 16.09 2.84
C ARG A 323 11.09 15.93 4.24
N GLY A 324 12.16 15.12 4.34
CA GLY A 324 12.92 14.90 5.56
C GLY A 324 12.24 13.96 6.56
N TYR A 325 13.05 13.17 7.24
CA TYR A 325 12.58 12.24 8.28
C TYR A 325 13.68 11.91 9.32
N TYR A 326 14.90 12.45 9.15
CA TYR A 326 16.00 12.25 10.10
C TYR A 326 16.16 13.39 11.10
N ALA A 327 15.80 14.61 10.72
CA ALA A 327 15.85 15.80 11.54
C ALA A 327 14.57 16.61 11.31
N LYS A 328 14.64 17.74 10.57
CA LYS A 328 13.44 18.42 10.15
C LYS A 328 12.54 17.49 9.34
N THR A 329 11.25 17.55 9.62
CA THR A 329 10.19 16.75 8.97
C THR A 329 9.09 17.70 8.52
N MET A 330 8.70 17.61 7.25
CA MET A 330 7.58 18.39 6.73
C MET A 330 6.66 17.50 5.87
N LEU A 331 5.35 17.64 6.08
CA LEU A 331 4.29 17.04 5.28
C LEU A 331 3.38 18.14 4.77
N VAL A 332 2.95 18.02 3.52
CA VAL A 332 2.01 18.96 2.88
C VAL A 332 0.95 18.17 2.13
N ALA A 333 -0.32 18.54 2.33
CA ALA A 333 -1.44 17.96 1.62
C ALA A 333 -2.00 18.88 0.57
N TYR A 334 -2.44 18.27 -0.54
CA TYR A 334 -3.04 18.96 -1.68
C TYR A 334 -4.29 18.24 -2.17
N ASN A 335 -5.24 19.03 -2.68
CA ASN A 335 -6.29 18.56 -3.57
C ASN A 335 -5.96 18.93 -5.02
N PHE A 336 -6.16 17.98 -5.93
CA PHE A 336 -6.25 18.26 -7.35
C PHE A 336 -7.73 18.17 -7.75
N ARG A 337 -8.33 19.29 -8.13
CA ARG A 337 -9.75 19.39 -8.50
C ARG A 337 -9.93 20.45 -9.57
N ASP A 338 -10.77 20.17 -10.56
CA ASP A 338 -11.07 21.11 -11.66
C ASP A 338 -9.80 21.65 -12.34
N GLY A 339 -8.79 20.78 -12.52
CA GLY A 339 -7.49 21.13 -13.10
C GLY A 339 -6.61 22.04 -12.23
N LYS A 340 -6.92 22.18 -10.94
CA LYS A 340 -6.18 23.04 -10.00
C LYS A 340 -5.62 22.23 -8.84
N LEU A 341 -4.36 22.50 -8.51
CA LEU A 341 -3.69 22.00 -7.33
C LEU A 341 -3.83 23.01 -6.19
N SER A 342 -4.52 22.61 -5.12
CA SER A 342 -4.82 23.48 -3.98
C SER A 342 -4.22 22.89 -2.71
N LYS A 343 -3.36 23.64 -2.02
CA LYS A 343 -2.77 23.23 -0.76
C LYS A 343 -3.83 23.27 0.35
N LEU A 344 -3.94 22.19 1.13
CA LEU A 344 -4.85 22.08 2.27
C LEU A 344 -4.17 22.52 3.56
N TRP A 345 -3.06 21.89 3.90
CA TRP A 345 -2.34 22.14 5.14
C TRP A 345 -0.84 21.84 5.00
N THR A 346 -0.06 22.24 5.99
CA THR A 346 1.36 21.94 6.14
C THR A 346 1.66 21.64 7.61
N LEU A 347 2.24 20.47 7.90
CA LEU A 347 2.92 20.18 9.14
C LEU A 347 4.41 20.46 8.95
N ASP A 348 5.02 21.29 9.81
CA ASP A 348 6.46 21.61 9.83
C ASP A 348 6.98 21.42 11.25
N SER A 349 7.85 20.44 11.46
CA SER A 349 8.42 20.10 12.78
C SER A 349 9.33 21.21 13.35
N SER A 350 9.72 22.19 12.55
CA SER A 350 10.49 23.35 13.01
C SER A 350 9.62 24.47 13.60
N LYS A 351 8.29 24.32 13.54
CA LYS A 351 7.35 25.31 14.11
C LYS A 351 7.02 24.97 15.55
N SER A 352 6.81 26.06 16.34
CA SER A 352 6.44 25.92 17.74
C SER A 352 5.20 25.05 17.93
N GLY A 353 5.33 24.03 18.80
CA GLY A 353 4.31 23.03 19.08
C GLY A 353 4.44 21.73 18.25
N ASN A 354 5.32 21.69 17.25
CA ASN A 354 5.55 20.53 16.40
C ASN A 354 6.94 19.88 16.59
N GLU A 355 7.75 20.35 17.53
CA GLU A 355 9.14 19.90 17.72
C GLU A 355 9.25 18.40 18.01
N ALA A 356 8.21 17.84 18.64
CA ALA A 356 8.16 16.40 18.95
C ALA A 356 8.10 15.49 17.71
N PHE A 357 7.78 16.04 16.54
CA PHE A 357 7.68 15.31 15.28
C PHE A 357 8.98 15.30 14.47
N ALA A 358 9.99 16.06 14.90
CA ALA A 358 11.30 16.07 14.26
C ALA A 358 12.00 14.71 14.39
N GLY A 359 12.54 14.18 13.29
CA GLY A 359 13.32 12.94 13.27
C GLY A 359 12.53 11.65 13.55
N GLN A 360 11.21 11.68 13.42
CA GLN A 360 10.35 10.54 13.72
C GLN A 360 9.92 9.73 12.47
N GLY A 361 10.19 10.23 11.25
CA GLY A 361 9.75 9.56 10.03
C GLY A 361 10.60 8.35 9.65
N ASN A 362 10.04 7.44 8.86
CA ASN A 362 10.71 6.26 8.32
C ASN A 362 11.09 6.43 6.85
N HIS A 363 11.65 5.38 6.25
CA HIS A 363 11.85 5.27 4.79
C HIS A 363 10.58 4.86 4.04
N ASN A 364 9.48 4.64 4.71
CA ASN A 364 8.15 4.46 4.15
C ASN A 364 7.12 5.12 5.08
N LEU A 365 5.89 5.21 4.60
CA LEU A 365 4.73 5.67 5.36
C LEU A 365 3.57 4.68 5.19
N SER A 366 2.54 4.82 5.99
CA SER A 366 1.24 4.18 5.77
C SER A 366 0.13 5.19 5.97
N ILE A 367 -1.00 4.96 5.33
CA ILE A 367 -2.15 5.85 5.37
C ILE A 367 -3.41 5.02 5.56
N ALA A 368 -4.20 5.36 6.57
CA ALA A 368 -5.44 4.68 6.92
C ALA A 368 -6.28 5.53 7.89
N ASP A 369 -7.58 5.30 7.95
CA ASP A 369 -8.48 5.77 9.02
C ASP A 369 -8.16 4.99 10.31
N VAL A 370 -7.24 5.53 11.12
CA VAL A 370 -6.77 4.80 12.32
C VAL A 370 -7.59 5.13 13.57
N ASP A 371 -8.28 6.25 13.62
CA ASP A 371 -9.10 6.67 14.77
C ASP A 371 -10.60 6.41 14.57
N GLY A 372 -10.99 6.05 13.34
CA GLY A 372 -12.34 5.62 13.00
C GLY A 372 -13.31 6.76 12.77
N ASP A 373 -12.82 7.96 12.40
CA ASP A 373 -13.66 9.12 12.07
C ASP A 373 -14.12 9.12 10.60
N GLY A 374 -13.63 8.16 9.79
CA GLY A 374 -13.95 8.00 8.37
C GLY A 374 -13.00 8.72 7.43
N LYS A 375 -11.94 9.37 7.94
CA LYS A 375 -10.91 10.06 7.17
C LYS A 375 -9.56 9.44 7.46
N ASP A 376 -8.58 9.67 6.58
CA ASP A 376 -7.29 9.02 6.71
C ASP A 376 -6.28 9.86 7.47
N GLU A 377 -5.51 9.19 8.34
CA GLU A 377 -4.32 9.66 9.00
C GLU A 377 -3.06 9.17 8.30
N ILE A 378 -1.98 9.91 8.47
CA ILE A 378 -0.67 9.59 7.93
C ILE A 378 0.23 9.05 9.04
N ILE A 379 0.51 7.75 9.03
CA ILE A 379 1.51 7.10 9.89
C ILE A 379 2.89 7.33 9.26
N PHE A 380 3.65 8.26 9.82
CA PHE A 380 4.95 8.68 9.29
C PHE A 380 6.09 8.24 10.21
N GLY A 381 6.35 6.93 10.24
CA GLY A 381 7.33 6.33 11.15
C GLY A 381 6.82 6.31 12.60
N SER A 382 7.59 6.89 13.51
CA SER A 382 7.30 6.95 14.96
C SER A 382 6.31 8.04 15.35
N MET A 383 5.59 8.61 14.38
CA MET A 383 4.58 9.65 14.58
C MET A 383 3.35 9.41 13.71
N ALA A 384 2.24 10.07 14.01
CA ALA A 384 1.06 10.14 13.15
C ALA A 384 0.57 11.60 13.02
N VAL A 385 -0.04 11.88 11.86
CA VAL A 385 -0.62 13.17 11.49
C VAL A 385 -2.07 12.96 11.11
N ASP A 386 -2.95 13.72 11.73
CA ASP A 386 -4.38 13.73 11.53
C ASP A 386 -4.74 14.27 10.13
N HIS A 387 -5.91 13.90 9.62
CA HIS A 387 -6.47 14.35 8.34
C HIS A 387 -6.44 15.89 8.16
N ASP A 388 -6.49 16.66 9.26
CA ASP A 388 -6.45 18.14 9.26
C ASP A 388 -5.03 18.72 9.33
N GLY A 389 -3.99 17.88 9.33
CA GLY A 389 -2.57 18.26 9.35
C GLY A 389 -2.02 18.52 10.75
N LYS A 390 -2.77 18.24 11.81
CA LYS A 390 -2.26 18.29 13.18
C LYS A 390 -1.54 17.00 13.53
N GLY A 391 -0.45 17.11 14.29
CA GLY A 391 0.20 15.93 14.84
C GLY A 391 -0.69 15.25 15.88
N MET A 392 -0.96 13.95 15.73
CA MET A 392 -1.73 13.15 16.68
C MET A 392 -0.86 12.73 17.87
N TYR A 393 0.28 12.11 17.56
CA TYR A 393 1.25 11.64 18.56
C TYR A 393 2.64 11.52 17.98
N SER A 394 3.62 11.50 18.87
CA SER A 394 5.00 11.07 18.61
C SER A 394 5.40 10.08 19.71
N THR A 395 5.94 8.93 19.32
CA THR A 395 6.44 7.93 20.29
C THR A 395 7.81 8.26 20.83
N GLY A 396 8.54 9.17 20.19
CA GLY A 396 9.92 9.53 20.53
C GLY A 396 10.94 8.42 20.26
N LEU A 397 10.59 7.36 19.53
CA LEU A 397 11.48 6.24 19.22
C LEU A 397 12.40 6.53 18.03
N GLY A 398 12.16 7.64 17.31
CA GLY A 398 12.99 8.08 16.21
C GLY A 398 12.77 7.35 14.91
N HIS A 399 13.70 7.55 13.98
CA HIS A 399 13.70 7.00 12.63
C HIS A 399 13.82 5.46 12.60
N GLY A 400 13.35 4.86 11.49
CA GLY A 400 13.52 3.45 11.18
C GLY A 400 13.31 3.14 9.70
N ASP A 401 13.61 1.91 9.29
CA ASP A 401 13.63 1.52 7.87
C ASP A 401 12.33 0.89 7.39
N ALA A 402 11.56 0.26 8.27
CA ALA A 402 10.32 -0.44 7.90
C ALA A 402 9.23 -0.24 8.94
N LEU A 403 8.01 -0.03 8.46
CA LEU A 403 6.79 -0.08 9.26
C LEU A 403 5.67 -0.77 8.47
N HIS A 404 4.77 -1.42 9.20
CA HIS A 404 3.60 -2.09 8.68
C HIS A 404 2.38 -1.64 9.48
N THR A 405 1.33 -1.20 8.80
CA THR A 405 0.08 -0.74 9.43
C THR A 405 -1.09 -1.49 8.82
N GLY A 406 -1.95 -2.04 9.66
CA GLY A 406 -3.14 -2.78 9.28
C GLY A 406 -3.84 -3.34 10.52
N ASP A 407 -4.88 -4.12 10.34
CA ASP A 407 -5.46 -4.95 11.40
C ASP A 407 -4.53 -6.16 11.63
N LEU A 408 -3.49 -5.93 12.44
CA LEU A 408 -2.46 -6.94 12.72
C LEU A 408 -2.86 -7.83 13.92
N ASP A 409 -3.76 -7.37 14.77
CA ASP A 409 -4.26 -8.08 15.95
C ASP A 409 -5.79 -8.04 16.00
N PRO A 410 -6.49 -8.96 15.31
CA PRO A 410 -7.96 -8.98 15.24
C PRO A 410 -8.63 -9.17 16.60
N GLY A 411 -7.89 -9.49 17.64
CA GLY A 411 -8.38 -9.52 19.03
C GLY A 411 -8.48 -8.14 19.68
N ARG A 412 -8.15 -7.07 18.97
CA ARG A 412 -8.25 -5.66 19.40
C ARG A 412 -9.09 -4.87 18.40
N PRO A 413 -9.82 -3.85 18.84
CA PRO A 413 -10.45 -2.92 17.92
C PRO A 413 -9.42 -1.92 17.36
N GLY A 414 -9.54 -1.55 16.08
CA GLY A 414 -8.68 -0.59 15.40
C GLY A 414 -7.48 -1.24 14.72
N LEU A 415 -6.55 -0.43 14.27
CA LEU A 415 -5.36 -0.86 13.56
C LEU A 415 -4.13 -0.80 14.46
N GLU A 416 -3.11 -1.57 14.10
CA GLU A 416 -1.80 -1.55 14.75
C GLU A 416 -0.70 -1.14 13.79
N VAL A 417 0.42 -0.74 14.38
CA VAL A 417 1.67 -0.46 13.67
C VAL A 417 2.78 -1.34 14.25
N PHE A 418 3.38 -2.15 13.41
CA PHE A 418 4.68 -2.77 13.68
C PHE A 418 5.77 -1.93 13.03
N GLN A 419 6.83 -1.58 13.78
CA GLN A 419 7.94 -0.76 13.28
C GLN A 419 9.27 -1.25 13.84
N VAL A 420 10.31 -1.19 13.01
CA VAL A 420 11.71 -1.37 13.43
C VAL A 420 12.42 -0.02 13.47
N HIS A 421 13.41 0.13 14.38
CA HIS A 421 14.07 1.39 14.67
C HIS A 421 15.59 1.32 14.42
N GLU A 422 16.17 2.45 13.95
CA GLU A 422 17.59 2.58 13.63
C GLU A 422 18.45 2.92 14.86
N ASP A 423 17.90 3.71 15.79
CA ASP A 423 18.70 4.16 16.95
C ASP A 423 18.98 3.01 17.91
N LYS A 424 20.25 2.60 17.98
CA LYS A 424 20.75 1.58 18.89
C LYS A 424 20.48 1.87 20.38
N ASN A 425 20.26 3.14 20.74
CA ASN A 425 19.98 3.58 22.10
C ASN A 425 18.49 3.73 22.37
N ALA A 426 17.63 3.58 21.36
CA ALA A 426 16.19 3.63 21.56
C ALA A 426 15.73 2.55 22.54
N LYS A 427 14.71 2.85 23.30
CA LYS A 427 14.12 1.89 24.26
C LYS A 427 13.74 0.57 23.61
N TYR A 428 13.32 0.61 22.36
CA TYR A 428 12.93 -0.53 21.55
C TYR A 428 13.61 -0.48 20.18
N GLY A 429 14.20 -1.58 19.74
CA GLY A 429 14.67 -1.75 18.35
C GLY A 429 13.54 -2.20 17.43
N LEU A 430 12.49 -2.79 18.01
CA LEU A 430 11.22 -3.06 17.33
C LEU A 430 10.07 -2.79 18.29
N SER A 431 8.95 -2.28 17.77
CA SER A 431 7.77 -1.94 18.56
C SER A 431 6.49 -2.30 17.85
N PHE A 432 5.48 -2.68 18.63
CA PHE A 432 4.12 -2.92 18.20
C PHE A 432 3.21 -1.97 18.98
N ARG A 433 2.42 -1.17 18.30
CA ARG A 433 1.64 -0.09 18.93
C ARG A 433 0.26 0.04 18.34
N ASP A 434 -0.62 0.62 19.11
CA ASP A 434 -1.94 1.09 18.69
C ASP A 434 -1.77 2.26 17.70
N ALA A 435 -2.39 2.16 16.52
CA ALA A 435 -2.17 3.12 15.44
C ALA A 435 -2.82 4.48 15.71
N ALA A 436 -3.96 4.51 16.39
CA ALA A 436 -4.68 5.75 16.70
C ALA A 436 -3.98 6.60 17.76
N THR A 437 -3.40 5.97 18.77
CA THR A 437 -2.90 6.65 19.97
C THR A 437 -1.38 6.66 20.10
N GLY A 438 -0.67 5.87 19.32
CA GLY A 438 0.77 5.67 19.46
C GLY A 438 1.17 4.89 20.72
N LYS A 439 0.21 4.37 21.50
CA LYS A 439 0.49 3.60 22.70
C LYS A 439 1.24 2.34 22.37
N ILE A 440 2.47 2.20 22.87
CA ILE A 440 3.25 0.97 22.72
C ILE A 440 2.56 -0.16 23.50
N LEU A 441 2.15 -1.19 22.80
CA LEU A 441 1.54 -2.39 23.34
C LEU A 441 2.63 -3.33 23.88
N TRP A 442 3.67 -3.51 23.08
CA TRP A 442 4.90 -4.21 23.47
C TRP A 442 6.06 -3.77 22.57
N GLY A 443 7.29 -4.10 22.95
CA GLY A 443 8.49 -3.83 22.16
C GLY A 443 9.69 -4.58 22.72
N VAL A 444 10.71 -4.74 21.88
CA VAL A 444 11.93 -5.47 22.20
C VAL A 444 13.15 -4.56 21.98
N TYR A 445 14.02 -4.49 22.97
CA TYR A 445 15.31 -3.80 22.84
C TYR A 445 16.26 -4.60 21.94
N ALA A 446 16.96 -3.93 21.02
CA ALA A 446 17.90 -4.57 20.09
C ALA A 446 19.36 -4.17 20.30
N GLY A 447 19.64 -2.95 20.78
CA GLY A 447 20.99 -2.44 20.97
C GLY A 447 21.76 -2.18 19.66
N LYS A 448 21.08 -2.17 18.54
CA LYS A 448 21.62 -1.94 17.20
C LYS A 448 20.52 -1.44 16.25
N ASP A 449 20.93 -0.93 15.10
CA ASP A 449 20.02 -0.74 13.97
C ASP A 449 19.41 -2.10 13.55
N VAL A 450 18.09 -2.19 13.52
CA VAL A 450 17.37 -3.42 13.16
C VAL A 450 17.22 -3.53 11.64
N GLY A 451 17.16 -2.44 10.94
CA GLY A 451 17.11 -2.32 9.49
C GLY A 451 15.77 -2.76 8.88
N ARG A 452 15.42 -4.04 8.99
CA ARG A 452 14.24 -4.62 8.36
C ARG A 452 13.40 -5.42 9.33
N GLY A 453 12.11 -5.46 9.02
CA GLY A 453 11.12 -6.30 9.69
C GLY A 453 9.91 -6.49 8.82
N MET A 454 9.11 -7.51 9.11
CA MET A 454 7.92 -7.88 8.35
C MET A 454 6.77 -8.22 9.30
N ALA A 455 5.54 -7.99 8.86
CA ALA A 455 4.31 -8.43 9.52
C ALA A 455 3.45 -9.22 8.52
N ALA A 456 3.04 -10.42 8.89
CA ALA A 456 2.13 -11.25 8.11
C ALA A 456 1.61 -12.41 8.96
N ASP A 457 0.42 -12.91 8.70
CA ASP A 457 -0.04 -14.18 9.25
C ASP A 457 0.66 -15.33 8.53
N ILE A 458 1.54 -16.03 9.24
CA ILE A 458 2.32 -17.16 8.73
C ILE A 458 2.25 -18.41 9.63
N ASP A 459 1.52 -18.32 10.75
CA ASP A 459 1.40 -19.42 11.72
C ASP A 459 0.00 -19.46 12.34
N PRO A 460 -0.92 -20.30 11.85
CA PRO A 460 -2.32 -20.34 12.26
C PRO A 460 -2.53 -20.76 13.73
N ARG A 461 -1.47 -21.12 14.46
CA ARG A 461 -1.53 -21.44 15.89
C ARG A 461 -1.63 -20.21 16.79
N TYR A 462 -1.33 -19.02 16.24
CA TYR A 462 -1.35 -17.76 16.97
C TYR A 462 -2.30 -16.78 16.26
N PRO A 463 -3.39 -16.35 16.90
CA PRO A 463 -4.31 -15.39 16.28
C PRO A 463 -3.64 -14.04 16.00
N GLY A 464 -3.85 -13.52 14.80
CA GLY A 464 -3.28 -12.26 14.32
C GLY A 464 -2.01 -12.49 13.49
N GLN A 465 -1.43 -11.39 13.03
CA GLN A 465 -0.21 -11.46 12.21
C GLN A 465 1.03 -11.65 13.09
N GLU A 466 1.89 -12.57 12.70
CA GLU A 466 3.25 -12.62 13.23
C GLU A 466 4.04 -11.42 12.75
N VAL A 467 5.00 -11.00 13.59
CA VAL A 467 6.00 -10.02 13.22
C VAL A 467 7.40 -10.58 13.46
N TRP A 468 8.29 -10.32 12.52
CA TRP A 468 9.66 -10.77 12.66
C TRP A 468 10.67 -9.74 12.21
N ALA A 469 11.73 -9.68 12.97
CA ALA A 469 12.89 -8.83 12.72
C ALA A 469 14.09 -9.39 13.50
N ASN A 470 15.30 -9.07 13.06
CA ASN A 470 16.53 -9.42 13.78
C ASN A 470 16.60 -10.93 14.14
N GLY A 471 16.12 -11.80 13.24
CA GLY A 471 16.15 -13.27 13.42
C GLY A 471 15.21 -13.81 14.52
N SER A 472 14.23 -13.05 14.94
CA SER A 472 13.23 -13.48 15.93
C SER A 472 11.81 -13.26 15.39
N LEU A 473 10.93 -14.21 15.71
CA LEU A 473 9.52 -14.23 15.34
C LEU A 473 8.67 -14.04 16.60
N TYR A 474 7.66 -13.19 16.51
CA TYR A 474 6.74 -12.86 17.61
C TYR A 474 5.29 -12.90 17.11
N SER A 475 4.38 -13.37 17.96
CA SER A 475 2.94 -13.22 17.72
C SER A 475 2.52 -11.74 17.84
N ALA A 476 1.33 -11.37 17.37
CA ALA A 476 0.73 -10.06 17.58
C ALA A 476 0.71 -9.62 19.05
N LYS A 477 0.68 -10.57 20.00
CA LYS A 477 0.74 -10.31 21.46
C LYS A 477 2.15 -10.15 22.02
N GLY A 478 3.20 -10.19 21.19
CA GLY A 478 4.59 -10.06 21.62
C GLY A 478 5.20 -11.33 22.24
N VAL A 479 4.54 -12.47 22.09
CA VAL A 479 5.08 -13.75 22.52
C VAL A 479 6.10 -14.24 21.49
N LYS A 480 7.32 -14.49 21.92
CA LYS A 480 8.37 -15.04 21.04
C LYS A 480 8.02 -16.47 20.62
N ILE A 481 8.01 -16.72 19.31
CA ILE A 481 7.64 -18.00 18.71
C ILE A 481 8.92 -18.77 18.33
N GLY A 482 9.13 -19.94 18.92
CA GLY A 482 10.24 -20.83 18.59
C GLY A 482 11.63 -20.20 18.69
N SER A 483 12.60 -20.80 18.02
CA SER A 483 14.01 -20.40 18.02
C SER A 483 14.48 -19.73 16.71
N GLY A 484 13.62 -19.60 15.71
CA GLY A 484 13.92 -19.04 14.39
C GLY A 484 12.81 -18.16 13.85
N ALA A 485 13.11 -17.50 12.76
CA ALA A 485 12.18 -16.67 12.00
C ALA A 485 12.47 -16.84 10.50
N PRO A 486 11.54 -16.50 9.61
CA PRO A 486 11.86 -16.39 8.20
C PRO A 486 13.08 -15.50 7.98
N SER A 487 13.96 -15.89 7.05
CA SER A 487 15.15 -15.09 6.72
C SER A 487 14.81 -13.85 5.91
N SER A 488 13.74 -13.91 5.10
CA SER A 488 13.22 -12.77 4.36
C SER A 488 12.48 -11.81 5.30
N THR A 489 12.78 -10.51 5.15
CA THR A 489 12.11 -9.40 5.85
C THR A 489 11.73 -8.29 4.88
N ASN A 490 11.67 -8.61 3.57
CA ASN A 490 11.46 -7.61 2.53
C ASN A 490 9.99 -7.46 2.15
N PHE A 491 9.34 -8.53 1.70
CA PHE A 491 7.95 -8.52 1.24
C PHE A 491 7.18 -9.77 1.67
N GLY A 492 5.85 -9.69 1.59
CA GLY A 492 4.93 -10.81 1.70
C GLY A 492 3.87 -10.73 0.61
N ILE A 493 3.31 -11.87 0.21
CA ILE A 493 2.35 -12.00 -0.89
C ILE A 493 1.30 -13.05 -0.54
N TRP A 494 0.03 -12.80 -0.79
CA TRP A 494 -1.00 -13.85 -0.75
C TRP A 494 -0.99 -14.59 -2.09
N TRP A 495 -0.47 -15.82 -2.08
CA TRP A 495 -0.16 -16.55 -3.32
C TRP A 495 -0.88 -17.88 -3.47
N ASP A 496 -0.85 -18.73 -2.45
CA ASP A 496 -1.41 -20.07 -2.58
C ASP A 496 -2.93 -20.13 -2.26
N GLY A 497 -3.46 -21.31 -1.98
CA GLY A 497 -4.91 -21.49 -1.82
C GLY A 497 -5.46 -21.22 -0.44
N ASP A 498 -4.61 -21.01 0.57
CA ASP A 498 -5.02 -20.69 1.94
C ASP A 498 -4.91 -19.17 2.23
N LEU A 499 -5.11 -18.76 3.48
CA LEU A 499 -5.10 -17.36 3.89
C LEU A 499 -3.78 -16.91 4.51
N LEU A 500 -2.81 -17.82 4.70
CA LEU A 500 -1.50 -17.47 5.21
C LEU A 500 -0.68 -16.77 4.13
N ARG A 501 0.11 -15.78 4.53
CA ARG A 501 0.88 -14.96 3.61
C ARG A 501 2.27 -15.55 3.36
N GLU A 502 2.65 -15.76 2.11
CA GLU A 502 3.98 -16.21 1.71
C GLU A 502 5.00 -15.07 1.80
N GLN A 503 6.29 -15.47 1.96
CA GLN A 503 7.42 -14.56 1.88
C GLN A 503 7.76 -14.30 0.41
N LEU A 504 7.92 -13.03 0.06
CA LEU A 504 8.37 -12.59 -1.26
C LEU A 504 9.74 -11.91 -1.10
N ASP A 505 10.76 -12.47 -1.73
CA ASP A 505 12.12 -11.94 -1.66
C ASP A 505 12.89 -12.23 -2.95
N SER A 506 13.61 -11.22 -3.46
CA SER A 506 14.30 -11.37 -4.74
C SER A 506 13.33 -11.77 -5.86
N ASN A 507 13.60 -12.82 -6.58
CA ASN A 507 12.74 -13.37 -7.63
C ASN A 507 12.08 -14.69 -7.21
N ARG A 508 11.72 -14.83 -5.93
CA ARG A 508 11.16 -16.07 -5.37
C ARG A 508 10.07 -15.84 -4.35
N ILE A 509 9.20 -16.82 -4.25
CA ILE A 509 8.14 -16.91 -3.24
C ILE A 509 8.40 -18.17 -2.42
N ASP A 510 8.37 -18.02 -1.09
CA ASP A 510 8.55 -19.11 -0.15
C ASP A 510 7.40 -19.13 0.87
N LYS A 511 6.91 -20.32 1.20
CA LYS A 511 5.95 -20.52 2.29
C LYS A 511 6.66 -20.90 3.58
N TRP A 512 6.26 -20.28 4.69
CA TRP A 512 6.75 -20.66 6.00
C TRP A 512 6.11 -21.96 6.46
N ASP A 513 6.93 -22.99 6.68
CA ASP A 513 6.51 -24.20 7.39
C ASP A 513 6.62 -23.96 8.89
N TYR A 514 5.53 -23.48 9.47
CA TYR A 514 5.47 -23.14 10.91
C TYR A 514 5.65 -24.33 11.84
N GLN A 515 5.43 -25.56 11.36
CA GLN A 515 5.64 -26.77 12.16
C GLN A 515 7.13 -27.10 12.30
N ASN A 516 7.89 -26.91 11.23
CA ASN A 516 9.32 -27.24 11.18
C ASN A 516 10.22 -26.01 11.32
N GLY A 517 9.70 -24.79 11.26
CA GLY A 517 10.45 -23.54 11.37
C GLY A 517 11.40 -23.29 10.21
N VAL A 518 10.96 -23.60 8.98
CA VAL A 518 11.75 -23.45 7.75
C VAL A 518 10.90 -22.85 6.62
N SER A 519 11.52 -22.07 5.73
CA SER A 519 10.87 -21.60 4.50
C SER A 519 11.01 -22.65 3.39
N LYS A 520 9.91 -22.95 2.69
CA LYS A 520 9.83 -23.86 1.56
C LYS A 520 9.58 -23.07 0.28
N ASN A 521 10.37 -23.30 -0.76
CA ASN A 521 10.21 -22.64 -2.03
C ASN A 521 8.90 -23.05 -2.70
N VAL A 522 8.10 -22.06 -3.13
CA VAL A 522 6.87 -22.22 -3.90
C VAL A 522 7.10 -21.86 -5.36
N LEU A 523 7.82 -20.75 -5.61
CA LEU A 523 8.13 -20.27 -6.95
C LEU A 523 9.53 -19.67 -6.99
N THR A 524 10.25 -19.92 -8.08
CA THR A 524 11.43 -19.15 -8.47
C THR A 524 11.25 -18.69 -9.91
N ALA A 525 11.22 -17.38 -10.13
CA ALA A 525 11.01 -16.76 -11.44
C ALA A 525 12.32 -16.71 -12.24
N SER A 526 12.63 -17.80 -12.94
CA SER A 526 13.85 -17.90 -13.77
C SER A 526 13.88 -16.84 -14.87
N GLY A 527 15.03 -16.16 -15.04
CA GLY A 527 15.25 -15.09 -16.02
C GLY A 527 14.53 -13.79 -15.66
N ALA A 528 14.04 -13.69 -14.43
CA ALA A 528 13.53 -12.44 -13.84
C ALA A 528 14.44 -11.95 -12.72
N ALA A 529 14.46 -10.65 -12.48
CA ALA A 529 15.32 -10.02 -11.49
C ALA A 529 14.55 -9.05 -10.60
N ALA A 530 14.93 -9.03 -9.33
CA ALA A 530 14.48 -8.03 -8.36
C ALA A 530 15.20 -6.69 -8.54
N ASN A 531 14.73 -5.68 -7.84
CA ASN A 531 15.23 -4.32 -7.85
C ASN A 531 15.90 -3.95 -6.51
N ASN A 532 16.49 -2.76 -6.45
CA ASN A 532 16.92 -2.09 -5.22
C ASN A 532 17.97 -2.86 -4.38
N GLY A 533 18.83 -3.65 -5.04
CA GLY A 533 19.99 -4.31 -4.42
C GLY A 533 19.61 -5.26 -3.29
N THR A 534 20.16 -5.03 -2.09
CA THR A 534 19.89 -5.89 -0.92
C THR A 534 18.44 -5.81 -0.41
N LYS A 535 17.67 -4.83 -0.87
CA LYS A 535 16.24 -4.74 -0.56
C LYS A 535 15.41 -5.71 -1.38
N ALA A 536 15.97 -6.17 -2.50
CA ALA A 536 15.48 -7.27 -3.31
C ALA A 536 13.97 -7.22 -3.61
N THR A 537 13.47 -6.01 -3.92
CA THR A 537 12.05 -5.73 -4.10
C THR A 537 11.55 -6.15 -5.49
N PRO A 538 10.30 -6.54 -5.66
CA PRO A 538 9.68 -6.66 -6.98
C PRO A 538 9.59 -5.28 -7.64
N THR A 539 9.25 -5.25 -8.94
CA THR A 539 8.86 -4.01 -9.61
C THR A 539 7.53 -3.49 -9.06
N LEU A 540 6.59 -4.39 -8.79
CA LEU A 540 5.32 -4.14 -8.10
C LEU A 540 4.76 -5.47 -7.60
N GLN A 541 4.05 -5.45 -6.48
CA GLN A 541 3.22 -6.55 -5.98
C GLN A 541 1.84 -5.98 -5.67
N ALA A 542 0.79 -6.56 -6.24
CA ALA A 542 -0.59 -6.12 -6.07
C ALA A 542 -1.59 -7.15 -6.59
N ASP A 543 -2.85 -7.10 -6.13
CA ASP A 543 -4.01 -7.77 -6.74
C ASP A 543 -4.36 -7.07 -8.07
N LEU A 544 -3.62 -7.41 -9.12
CA LEU A 544 -3.72 -6.75 -10.43
C LEU A 544 -4.74 -7.41 -11.36
N LEU A 545 -4.89 -8.72 -11.26
CA LEU A 545 -5.67 -9.56 -12.17
C LEU A 545 -6.23 -10.76 -11.41
N GLY A 546 -7.19 -11.48 -12.00
CA GLY A 546 -7.67 -12.72 -11.41
C GLY A 546 -8.50 -12.52 -10.14
N ASP A 547 -8.38 -13.43 -9.20
CA ASP A 547 -9.07 -13.36 -7.91
C ASP A 547 -8.29 -12.45 -6.91
N TRP A 548 -8.69 -12.45 -5.65
CA TRP A 548 -8.13 -11.58 -4.60
C TRP A 548 -6.64 -11.79 -4.30
N ARG A 549 -6.04 -12.88 -4.81
CA ARG A 549 -4.62 -13.15 -4.58
C ARG A 549 -3.77 -12.24 -5.46
N GLU A 550 -2.59 -11.96 -4.96
CA GLU A 550 -1.74 -10.93 -5.53
C GLU A 550 -0.91 -11.45 -6.70
N GLU A 551 -0.72 -10.61 -7.70
CA GLU A 551 0.32 -10.78 -8.70
C GLU A 551 1.62 -10.15 -8.22
N VAL A 552 2.72 -10.69 -8.75
CA VAL A 552 4.04 -10.09 -8.60
C VAL A 552 4.65 -9.79 -9.96
N MET A 553 5.08 -8.57 -10.11
CA MET A 553 5.74 -8.07 -11.31
C MET A 553 7.24 -8.00 -11.09
N TRP A 554 7.99 -8.73 -11.90
CA TRP A 554 9.45 -8.63 -11.98
C TRP A 554 9.88 -8.19 -13.37
N ARG A 555 10.99 -7.47 -13.46
CA ARG A 555 11.63 -7.22 -14.74
C ARG A 555 12.33 -8.47 -15.26
N ALA A 556 12.40 -8.66 -16.57
CA ALA A 556 13.36 -9.57 -17.15
C ALA A 556 14.78 -9.10 -16.80
N GLU A 557 15.77 -10.03 -16.71
CA GLU A 557 17.15 -9.70 -16.32
C GLU A 557 17.75 -8.56 -17.16
N ASP A 558 17.46 -8.56 -18.49
CA ASP A 558 17.92 -7.52 -19.42
C ASP A 558 17.02 -6.28 -19.49
N SER A 559 15.92 -6.27 -18.72
CA SER A 559 14.88 -5.23 -18.73
C SER A 559 14.19 -5.03 -20.11
N SER A 560 14.11 -6.08 -20.93
CA SER A 560 13.37 -6.07 -22.20
C SER A 560 11.86 -6.22 -22.00
N ALA A 561 11.42 -6.70 -20.84
CA ALA A 561 10.02 -6.89 -20.49
C ALA A 561 9.79 -6.80 -18.97
N LEU A 562 8.55 -6.54 -18.58
CA LEU A 562 8.01 -6.88 -17.27
C LEU A 562 7.27 -8.22 -17.37
N ARG A 563 7.38 -9.05 -16.34
CA ARG A 563 6.67 -10.32 -16.23
C ARG A 563 5.75 -10.27 -15.02
N ILE A 564 4.45 -10.32 -15.29
CA ILE A 564 3.39 -10.34 -14.27
C ILE A 564 3.06 -11.79 -13.99
N TYR A 565 3.56 -12.31 -12.87
CA TYR A 565 3.29 -13.68 -12.43
C TYR A 565 1.98 -13.71 -11.66
N THR A 566 1.14 -14.70 -11.96
CA THR A 566 -0.11 -15.00 -11.23
C THR A 566 -0.09 -16.43 -10.73
N THR A 567 -0.80 -16.70 -9.65
CA THR A 567 -0.97 -18.06 -9.13
C THR A 567 -1.94 -18.87 -9.99
N THR A 568 -1.73 -20.19 -10.03
CA THR A 568 -2.64 -21.14 -10.70
C THR A 568 -3.19 -22.19 -9.71
N ILE A 569 -3.00 -21.98 -8.43
CA ILE A 569 -3.47 -22.87 -7.37
C ILE A 569 -4.95 -22.55 -7.10
N PRO A 570 -5.88 -23.52 -7.17
CA PRO A 570 -7.28 -23.28 -6.84
C PRO A 570 -7.47 -22.88 -5.37
N THR A 571 -8.45 -22.01 -5.10
CA THR A 571 -8.87 -21.65 -3.74
C THR A 571 -10.38 -21.68 -3.60
N GLU A 572 -10.87 -22.05 -2.43
CA GLU A 572 -12.28 -21.94 -2.04
C GLU A 572 -12.62 -20.58 -1.40
N HIS A 573 -11.57 -19.81 -1.03
CA HIS A 573 -11.73 -18.48 -0.46
C HIS A 573 -12.15 -17.49 -1.55
N ARG A 574 -13.20 -16.72 -1.27
CA ARG A 574 -13.68 -15.65 -2.13
C ARG A 574 -13.70 -14.34 -1.34
N LEU A 575 -12.88 -13.41 -1.76
CA LEU A 575 -12.80 -12.07 -1.20
C LEU A 575 -13.10 -11.05 -2.31
N TYR A 576 -13.61 -9.88 -1.93
CA TYR A 576 -13.60 -8.73 -2.84
C TYR A 576 -12.17 -8.42 -3.23
N THR A 577 -11.95 -7.95 -4.47
CA THR A 577 -10.62 -7.53 -4.88
C THR A 577 -10.01 -6.60 -3.83
N LEU A 578 -8.77 -6.86 -3.45
CA LEU A 578 -8.05 -6.05 -2.46
C LEU A 578 -7.84 -4.61 -2.97
N MET A 579 -7.86 -4.41 -4.29
CA MET A 579 -7.80 -3.07 -4.89
C MET A 579 -9.04 -2.22 -4.58
N HIS A 580 -10.13 -2.82 -4.08
CA HIS A 580 -11.29 -2.11 -3.53
C HIS A 580 -11.26 -1.96 -2.00
N ASP A 581 -10.22 -2.48 -1.32
CA ASP A 581 -9.91 -2.09 0.05
C ASP A 581 -9.10 -0.80 0.05
N PRO A 582 -9.57 0.29 0.70
CA PRO A 582 -8.89 1.58 0.59
C PRO A 582 -7.48 1.57 1.18
N VAL A 583 -7.22 0.88 2.29
CA VAL A 583 -5.87 0.81 2.89
C VAL A 583 -4.92 0.07 1.96
N TYR A 584 -5.37 -1.05 1.39
CA TYR A 584 -4.58 -1.82 0.45
C TYR A 584 -4.26 -1.01 -0.82
N ARG A 585 -5.29 -0.39 -1.45
CA ARG A 585 -5.10 0.40 -2.67
C ARG A 585 -4.18 1.61 -2.46
N LEU A 586 -4.27 2.26 -1.31
CA LEU A 586 -3.33 3.32 -0.92
C LEU A 586 -1.92 2.75 -0.76
N GLY A 587 -1.78 1.55 -0.18
CA GLY A 587 -0.52 0.81 -0.08
C GLY A 587 0.14 0.57 -1.44
N ILE A 588 -0.65 0.25 -2.46
CA ILE A 588 -0.14 0.11 -3.84
C ILE A 588 0.33 1.45 -4.39
N ALA A 589 -0.39 2.54 -4.14
CA ALA A 589 0.01 3.87 -4.62
C ALA A 589 1.36 4.32 -4.05
N TRP A 590 1.64 4.08 -2.76
CA TRP A 590 2.91 4.45 -2.13
C TRP A 590 3.97 3.34 -2.14
N GLN A 591 3.73 2.16 -2.74
CA GLN A 591 4.72 1.06 -2.74
C GLN A 591 6.07 1.46 -3.37
N ASN A 592 6.08 2.40 -4.31
CA ASN A 592 7.32 2.87 -4.98
C ASN A 592 8.15 3.86 -4.17
N VAL A 593 7.74 4.26 -2.96
CA VAL A 593 8.46 5.29 -2.20
C VAL A 593 9.67 4.70 -1.46
N ALA A 594 10.78 5.41 -1.52
CA ALA A 594 12.04 5.19 -0.80
C ALA A 594 12.40 3.70 -0.58
N TYR A 595 12.01 3.09 0.55
CA TYR A 595 12.17 1.67 0.82
C TYR A 595 10.81 0.97 0.67
N ASN A 596 10.58 0.40 -0.51
CA ASN A 596 9.35 -0.31 -0.84
C ASN A 596 8.94 -1.31 0.26
N GLN A 597 7.65 -1.32 0.61
CA GLN A 597 7.05 -2.23 1.58
C GLN A 597 5.77 -2.84 0.99
N PRO A 598 5.38 -4.06 1.41
CA PRO A 598 4.15 -4.68 0.95
C PRO A 598 2.92 -3.94 1.48
N PRO A 599 1.79 -3.96 0.75
CA PRO A 599 0.53 -3.41 1.24
C PRO A 599 -0.06 -4.26 2.36
N HIS A 600 -0.91 -3.66 3.20
CA HIS A 600 -1.77 -4.30 4.17
C HIS A 600 -3.22 -3.92 3.92
N THR A 601 -4.16 -4.69 4.49
CA THR A 601 -5.60 -4.46 4.37
C THR A 601 -6.16 -3.67 5.56
N SER A 602 -7.34 -3.08 5.39
CA SER A 602 -8.10 -2.41 6.48
C SER A 602 -8.72 -3.39 7.47
N PHE A 603 -8.69 -4.68 7.18
CA PHE A 603 -9.24 -5.78 7.97
C PHE A 603 -8.18 -6.87 8.12
N PHE A 604 -8.31 -7.72 9.12
CA PHE A 604 -7.42 -8.86 9.27
C PHE A 604 -7.64 -9.86 8.12
N LEU A 605 -6.62 -10.07 7.31
CA LEU A 605 -6.59 -11.11 6.27
C LEU A 605 -5.57 -12.18 6.68
N GLY A 606 -6.08 -13.33 7.11
CA GLY A 606 -5.29 -14.43 7.64
C GLY A 606 -6.17 -15.58 8.09
N ASP A 607 -5.57 -16.62 8.67
CA ASP A 607 -6.28 -17.79 9.18
C ASP A 607 -7.24 -17.39 10.32
N GLY A 608 -8.45 -17.94 10.28
CA GLY A 608 -9.49 -17.60 11.27
C GLY A 608 -10.10 -16.20 11.11
N MET A 609 -9.86 -15.50 9.99
CA MET A 609 -10.48 -14.20 9.72
C MET A 609 -12.02 -14.27 9.75
N ALA A 610 -12.66 -13.17 10.14
CA ALA A 610 -14.09 -12.97 9.94
C ALA A 610 -14.41 -12.81 8.44
N GLU A 611 -15.69 -12.81 8.09
CA GLU A 611 -16.10 -12.47 6.72
C GLU A 611 -15.57 -11.06 6.37
N GLN A 612 -14.96 -10.93 5.18
CA GLN A 612 -14.46 -9.64 4.72
C GLN A 612 -15.59 -8.61 4.71
N PRO A 613 -15.41 -7.43 5.31
CA PRO A 613 -16.39 -6.36 5.23
C PRO A 613 -16.60 -5.95 3.77
N LYS A 614 -17.84 -5.69 3.39
CA LYS A 614 -18.11 -5.14 2.05
C LYS A 614 -17.45 -3.75 1.96
N PRO A 615 -16.66 -3.47 0.91
CA PRO A 615 -16.08 -2.14 0.72
C PRO A 615 -17.16 -1.05 0.66
N ASN A 616 -17.00 0.00 1.48
CA ASN A 616 -17.87 1.17 1.45
C ASN A 616 -17.34 2.18 0.43
N MET A 617 -17.70 1.98 -0.82
CA MET A 617 -17.13 2.70 -1.95
C MET A 617 -18.17 3.07 -3.02
N TYR A 618 -17.79 4.03 -3.87
CA TYR A 618 -18.46 4.29 -5.14
C TYR A 618 -17.40 4.42 -6.25
N THR A 619 -17.81 4.19 -7.48
CA THR A 619 -17.00 4.46 -8.68
C THR A 619 -17.54 5.71 -9.39
N PRO A 620 -16.68 6.64 -9.84
CA PRO A 620 -17.10 7.84 -10.56
C PRO A 620 -17.77 7.53 -11.91
#